data_6604b76e3909738c6448d2672f2c1857
#
_entry.id   6604b76e3909738c6448d2672f2c1857
#
_cell.length_a   1.000
_cell.length_b   1.000
_cell.length_c   1.000
_cell.angle_alpha   90.00
_cell.angle_beta   90.00
_cell.angle_gamma   90.00
#
_symmetry.space_group_name_H-M   'P 1'
#
loop_
_entity.id
_entity.type
_entity.pdbx_description
1 polymer ?
#
loop_
_entity_poly.entity_id
_entity_poly.type
_entity_poly.pdbx_seq_one_letter_code
_entity_poly.pdbx_strand_id
1 'polypeptide(L)'
;MLFRSLLMAPIVMICRRWPRVISVLNFFIKLDRSCILDKVVFIDPFFWLVYCLKQFAGGEAKFAFPTLIFAKISWLHDKIRNFFLGVKHVSRALEIGILEGDDIGLEVVPETIKVMRVAAKKAALDIHWHPIPIGRKAFDELGNTMPEGTLDRLDSLDGWVLGPIGHQAYPKNNPHSINPHPILRRHYDLFANIRPAKSYQGIASLYNDVDLILVRENNEGFPPDRNLHLGYGEFRPTPDMTISLRVITRQGSRKVARAAFELASTRPRKIVTAVHKDTVFKLGCGMFAEECRLMAQQFPSVSFNEVLVDTMAAKLIMKPQQFDVIVTTNTFGDILSDAACALVGGLGLAPGLSAGPERAMAQATHGSAPDIAGKGIANPYAMIMSGQMLLSWLGHKHQVPAAIKAAQLMELATENVMKAGQCLTRDLGGTASTVQMGDVIAQELARL
;
A
#
# COMPACT_ATOMS: atom_id res chain seq x y z
N MET A 1 -37.90 0.23 1.78
CA MET A 1 -39.19 -0.46 1.84
C MET A 1 -39.75 -0.89 0.47
N LEU A 2 -39.46 -0.21 -0.62
CA LEU A 2 -39.90 -0.58 -1.97
C LEU A 2 -39.29 -1.87 -2.56
N PHE A 3 -38.12 -2.31 -2.08
CA PHE A 3 -37.44 -3.53 -2.55
C PHE A 3 -38.11 -4.84 -2.07
N ARG A 4 -38.86 -4.81 -0.97
CA ARG A 4 -39.57 -5.97 -0.44
C ARG A 4 -40.85 -6.33 -1.21
N SER A 5 -41.51 -5.36 -1.81
CA SER A 5 -42.81 -5.58 -2.47
C SER A 5 -42.67 -6.10 -3.92
N LEU A 6 -41.57 -5.82 -4.60
CA LEU A 6 -41.35 -6.22 -6.00
C LEU A 6 -40.77 -7.64 -6.18
N LEU A 7 -40.08 -8.16 -5.17
CA LEU A 7 -39.47 -9.51 -5.20
C LEU A 7 -40.39 -10.62 -4.60
N MET A 8 -41.31 -10.27 -3.71
CA MET A 8 -42.13 -11.24 -3.00
C MET A 8 -43.33 -11.78 -3.78
N ALA A 9 -43.90 -11.02 -4.69
CA ALA A 9 -45.10 -11.46 -5.45
C ALA A 9 -44.87 -12.68 -6.36
N PRO A 10 -43.78 -12.78 -7.15
CA PRO A 10 -43.50 -13.97 -7.94
C PRO A 10 -43.01 -15.17 -7.13
N ILE A 11 -42.35 -14.96 -5.98
CA ILE A 11 -41.80 -16.02 -5.13
C ILE A 11 -42.94 -16.74 -4.37
N VAL A 12 -43.92 -16.02 -3.91
CA VAL A 12 -45.09 -16.60 -3.19
C VAL A 12 -45.94 -17.48 -4.12
N MET A 13 -45.96 -17.21 -5.41
CA MET A 13 -46.70 -18.04 -6.39
C MET A 13 -46.00 -19.38 -6.68
N ILE A 14 -44.67 -19.44 -6.59
CA ILE A 14 -43.85 -20.66 -6.76
C ILE A 14 -43.89 -21.53 -5.49
N CYS A 15 -43.91 -20.90 -4.30
CA CYS A 15 -43.84 -21.59 -3.01
C CYS A 15 -45.13 -22.36 -2.62
N ARG A 16 -46.30 -22.01 -3.15
CA ARG A 16 -47.55 -22.75 -2.85
C ARG A 16 -47.59 -24.17 -3.38
N ARG A 17 -46.71 -24.54 -4.30
CA ARG A 17 -46.69 -25.91 -4.90
C ARG A 17 -45.57 -26.82 -4.37
N TRP A 18 -44.58 -26.29 -3.63
CA TRP A 18 -43.42 -27.10 -3.24
C TRP A 18 -42.86 -26.69 -1.85
N PRO A 19 -43.34 -27.33 -0.77
CA PRO A 19 -42.99 -26.98 0.62
C PRO A 19 -41.49 -27.13 0.97
N ARG A 20 -40.74 -27.99 0.29
CA ARG A 20 -39.30 -28.21 0.54
C ARG A 20 -38.41 -27.08 0.02
N VAL A 21 -38.87 -26.28 -0.94
CA VAL A 21 -38.14 -25.10 -1.45
C VAL A 21 -38.18 -23.96 -0.43
N ILE A 22 -39.22 -23.91 0.40
CA ILE A 22 -39.33 -22.92 1.48
C ILE A 22 -38.28 -23.12 2.56
N SER A 23 -37.91 -24.35 2.86
CA SER A 23 -36.88 -24.70 3.86
C SER A 23 -35.49 -24.21 3.43
N VAL A 24 -35.15 -24.30 2.15
CA VAL A 24 -33.87 -23.87 1.57
C VAL A 24 -33.83 -22.33 1.49
N LEU A 25 -34.91 -21.67 1.08
CA LEU A 25 -34.99 -20.19 1.06
C LEU A 25 -34.90 -19.58 2.46
N ASN A 26 -35.56 -20.19 3.45
CA ASN A 26 -35.50 -19.73 4.84
C ASN A 26 -34.11 -19.96 5.47
N PHE A 27 -33.36 -20.96 5.04
CA PHE A 27 -31.97 -21.16 5.43
C PHE A 27 -31.10 -20.02 4.89
N PHE A 28 -31.27 -19.62 3.63
CA PHE A 28 -30.54 -18.49 3.02
C PHE A 28 -30.93 -17.13 3.62
N ILE A 29 -32.19 -16.90 3.96
CA ILE A 29 -32.65 -15.66 4.61
C ILE A 29 -32.11 -15.55 6.05
N LYS A 30 -31.85 -16.66 6.74
CA LYS A 30 -31.22 -16.68 8.08
C LYS A 30 -29.70 -16.48 8.04
N LEU A 31 -29.02 -16.87 6.96
CA LEU A 31 -27.57 -16.62 6.75
C LEU A 31 -27.24 -15.15 6.48
N ASP A 32 -28.23 -14.35 6.04
CA ASP A 32 -28.04 -12.93 5.65
C ASP A 32 -27.86 -11.94 6.82
N ARG A 33 -27.86 -12.41 8.07
CA ARG A 33 -27.74 -11.50 9.24
C ARG A 33 -26.39 -11.49 9.96
N SER A 34 -25.43 -12.32 9.61
CA SER A 34 -24.18 -12.37 10.38
C SER A 34 -22.87 -12.64 9.63
N CYS A 35 -22.85 -12.85 8.30
CA CYS A 35 -21.63 -13.32 7.63
C CYS A 35 -21.40 -12.90 6.16
N ILE A 36 -22.08 -11.92 5.58
CA ILE A 36 -22.01 -11.65 4.12
C ILE A 36 -21.49 -10.24 3.79
N LEU A 37 -20.55 -9.70 4.53
CA LEU A 37 -19.90 -8.44 4.08
C LEU A 37 -18.42 -8.58 3.69
N ASP A 38 -17.76 -9.71 3.91
CA ASP A 38 -16.30 -9.74 3.73
C ASP A 38 -15.72 -10.76 2.73
N LYS A 39 -16.53 -11.61 2.09
CA LYS A 39 -16.00 -12.53 1.05
C LYS A 39 -17.04 -12.85 -0.01
N VAL A 40 -17.30 -11.97 -0.95
CA VAL A 40 -18.00 -12.34 -2.19
C VAL A 40 -16.97 -12.70 -3.26
N VAL A 41 -16.59 -13.96 -3.29
CA VAL A 41 -16.14 -14.60 -4.54
C VAL A 41 -17.38 -14.73 -5.41
N PHE A 42 -17.40 -14.06 -6.57
CA PHE A 42 -18.46 -14.20 -7.59
C PHE A 42 -18.44 -15.63 -8.13
N ILE A 43 -19.10 -16.55 -7.46
CA ILE A 43 -19.59 -17.77 -8.08
C ILE A 43 -21.00 -17.43 -8.56
N ASP A 44 -21.20 -17.46 -9.89
CA ASP A 44 -22.47 -17.14 -10.54
C ASP A 44 -23.62 -17.90 -9.82
N PRO A 45 -24.56 -17.21 -9.15
CA PRO A 45 -25.66 -17.85 -8.42
C PRO A 45 -26.52 -18.74 -9.30
N PHE A 46 -26.46 -18.54 -10.62
CA PHE A 46 -27.14 -19.35 -11.63
C PHE A 46 -26.51 -20.74 -11.77
N PHE A 47 -25.19 -20.84 -11.75
CA PHE A 47 -24.48 -22.14 -11.80
C PHE A 47 -24.79 -23.00 -10.55
N TRP A 48 -24.89 -22.36 -9.41
CA TRP A 48 -25.22 -23.05 -8.15
C TRP A 48 -26.69 -23.50 -8.10
N LEU A 49 -27.61 -22.68 -8.57
CA LEU A 49 -29.03 -23.03 -8.65
C LEU A 49 -29.26 -24.18 -9.64
N VAL A 50 -28.59 -24.17 -10.79
CA VAL A 50 -28.66 -25.27 -11.80
C VAL A 50 -27.98 -26.53 -11.25
N TYR A 51 -26.88 -26.43 -10.50
CA TYR A 51 -26.23 -27.55 -9.85
C TYR A 51 -27.11 -28.19 -8.77
N CYS A 52 -27.72 -27.37 -7.91
CA CYS A 52 -28.66 -27.86 -6.89
C CYS A 52 -29.90 -28.53 -7.50
N LEU A 53 -30.46 -27.96 -8.56
CA LEU A 53 -31.59 -28.53 -9.28
C LEU A 53 -31.24 -29.87 -9.97
N LYS A 54 -30.01 -30.03 -10.48
CA LYS A 54 -29.50 -31.30 -11.03
C LYS A 54 -29.29 -32.39 -9.97
N GLN A 55 -28.82 -32.03 -8.78
CA GLN A 55 -28.62 -33.01 -7.66
C GLN A 55 -29.94 -33.49 -7.05
N PHE A 56 -30.99 -32.66 -7.08
CA PHE A 56 -32.30 -33.00 -6.54
C PHE A 56 -33.18 -33.79 -7.53
N ALA A 57 -32.84 -33.79 -8.82
CA ALA A 57 -33.50 -34.57 -9.84
C ALA A 57 -32.81 -35.97 -10.02
N GLY A 58 -32.60 -36.68 -8.95
CA GLY A 58 -32.05 -38.04 -9.00
C GLY A 58 -32.86 -38.95 -9.91
N GLY A 59 -32.21 -39.46 -10.98
CA GLY A 59 -32.56 -40.59 -11.82
C GLY A 59 -33.94 -40.58 -12.43
N GLU A 60 -34.00 -40.45 -13.79
CA GLU A 60 -35.16 -40.80 -14.65
C GLU A 60 -36.50 -40.11 -14.39
N ALA A 61 -36.58 -38.79 -14.67
CA ALA A 61 -37.83 -38.14 -14.96
C ALA A 61 -37.63 -37.20 -16.14
N LYS A 62 -38.23 -37.57 -17.29
CA LYS A 62 -38.46 -36.68 -18.44
C LYS A 62 -39.44 -35.58 -18.04
N PHE A 63 -38.96 -34.57 -17.37
CA PHE A 63 -39.73 -33.34 -17.14
C PHE A 63 -39.30 -32.29 -18.18
N ALA A 64 -40.18 -32.03 -19.12
CA ALA A 64 -40.12 -30.86 -19.96
C ALA A 64 -40.31 -29.63 -19.08
N PHE A 65 -39.23 -28.97 -18.68
CA PHE A 65 -39.29 -27.67 -18.06
C PHE A 65 -39.86 -26.69 -19.10
N PRO A 66 -40.92 -25.94 -18.80
CA PRO A 66 -41.49 -25.03 -19.76
C PRO A 66 -40.43 -23.99 -20.15
N THR A 67 -40.17 -23.88 -21.44
CA THR A 67 -39.25 -22.88 -22.07
C THR A 67 -39.52 -21.45 -21.56
N LEU A 68 -40.74 -21.19 -21.11
CA LEU A 68 -41.15 -19.93 -20.50
C LEU A 68 -40.44 -19.59 -19.17
N ILE A 69 -40.06 -20.59 -18.38
CA ILE A 69 -39.35 -20.36 -17.08
C ILE A 69 -37.91 -19.98 -17.36
N PHE A 70 -37.26 -20.63 -18.34
CA PHE A 70 -35.90 -20.28 -18.76
C PHE A 70 -35.83 -18.87 -19.35
N ALA A 71 -36.77 -18.49 -20.19
CA ALA A 71 -36.84 -17.15 -20.75
C ALA A 71 -37.07 -16.06 -19.70
N LYS A 72 -37.89 -16.34 -18.66
CA LYS A 72 -38.11 -15.39 -17.55
C LYS A 72 -36.91 -15.28 -16.63
N ILE A 73 -36.18 -16.35 -16.38
CA ILE A 73 -34.95 -16.33 -15.56
C ILE A 73 -33.83 -15.60 -16.31
N SER A 74 -33.66 -15.85 -17.62
CA SER A 74 -32.70 -15.12 -18.47
C SER A 74 -33.04 -13.62 -18.54
N TRP A 75 -34.32 -13.26 -18.71
CA TRP A 75 -34.76 -11.86 -18.72
C TRP A 75 -34.51 -11.17 -17.35
N LEU A 76 -34.73 -11.88 -16.24
CA LEU A 76 -34.46 -11.35 -14.90
C LEU A 76 -32.95 -11.17 -14.68
N HIS A 77 -32.13 -12.13 -15.11
CA HIS A 77 -30.68 -12.04 -15.10
C HIS A 77 -30.19 -10.82 -15.91
N ASP A 78 -30.71 -10.63 -17.11
CA ASP A 78 -30.34 -9.48 -17.95
C ASP A 78 -30.82 -8.15 -17.35
N LYS A 79 -31.99 -8.11 -16.73
CA LYS A 79 -32.46 -6.91 -16.01
C LYS A 79 -31.61 -6.61 -14.77
N ILE A 80 -31.24 -7.62 -13.99
CA ILE A 80 -30.38 -7.47 -12.81
C ILE A 80 -28.97 -7.04 -13.27
N ARG A 81 -28.43 -7.69 -14.29
CA ARG A 81 -27.14 -7.32 -14.88
C ARG A 81 -27.16 -5.89 -15.42
N ASN A 82 -28.19 -5.49 -16.17
CA ASN A 82 -28.32 -4.13 -16.69
C ASN A 82 -28.62 -3.10 -15.59
N PHE A 83 -29.28 -3.48 -14.50
CA PHE A 83 -29.42 -2.63 -13.32
C PHE A 83 -28.07 -2.39 -12.64
N PHE A 84 -27.24 -3.43 -12.43
CA PHE A 84 -25.90 -3.27 -11.87
C PHE A 84 -24.94 -2.58 -12.84
N LEU A 85 -25.09 -2.76 -14.17
CA LEU A 85 -24.32 -2.02 -15.18
C LEU A 85 -24.79 -0.56 -15.32
N GLY A 86 -26.03 -0.25 -14.97
CA GLY A 86 -26.62 1.11 -15.00
C GLY A 86 -26.43 1.91 -13.69
N VAL A 87 -26.01 1.27 -12.61
CA VAL A 87 -25.53 1.98 -11.42
C VAL A 87 -24.18 2.58 -11.79
N LYS A 88 -24.17 3.82 -12.25
CA LYS A 88 -22.95 4.63 -12.26
C LYS A 88 -22.45 4.59 -10.82
N HIS A 89 -21.40 3.80 -10.56
CA HIS A 89 -20.57 4.04 -9.39
C HIS A 89 -20.12 5.49 -9.52
N VAL A 90 -20.74 6.39 -8.78
CA VAL A 90 -20.16 7.71 -8.57
C VAL A 90 -18.85 7.38 -7.83
N SER A 91 -17.77 7.33 -8.60
CA SER A 91 -16.43 7.12 -8.06
C SER A 91 -16.20 8.27 -7.09
N ARG A 92 -15.99 7.95 -5.82
CA ARG A 92 -15.57 8.93 -4.84
C ARG A 92 -14.32 9.60 -5.37
N ALA A 93 -14.29 10.93 -5.40
CA ALA A 93 -13.06 11.68 -5.63
C ALA A 93 -12.08 11.42 -4.47
N LEU A 94 -10.79 11.38 -4.77
CA LEU A 94 -9.74 11.26 -3.76
C LEU A 94 -9.16 12.65 -3.46
N GLU A 95 -8.96 12.95 -2.18
CA GLU A 95 -8.33 14.17 -1.69
C GLU A 95 -6.85 13.89 -1.41
N ILE A 96 -5.92 14.39 -2.24
CA ILE A 96 -4.49 14.08 -2.15
C ILE A 96 -3.65 15.32 -1.94
N GLY A 97 -2.86 15.33 -0.86
CA GLY A 97 -1.90 16.37 -0.55
C GLY A 97 -0.63 16.28 -1.41
N ILE A 98 -0.08 17.43 -1.77
CA ILE A 98 1.22 17.57 -2.44
C ILE A 98 2.13 18.37 -1.51
N LEU A 99 3.15 17.70 -0.96
CA LEU A 99 4.17 18.25 -0.09
C LEU A 99 5.53 18.02 -0.75
N GLU A 100 6.06 19.04 -1.41
CA GLU A 100 7.28 18.91 -2.24
C GLU A 100 8.51 18.52 -1.42
N GLY A 101 8.57 18.92 -0.13
CA GLY A 101 9.74 18.67 0.71
C GLY A 101 10.92 19.58 0.36
N ASP A 102 12.13 19.01 0.41
CA ASP A 102 13.39 19.74 0.26
C ASP A 102 14.23 19.23 -0.92
N ASP A 103 15.17 20.06 -1.36
CA ASP A 103 16.24 19.73 -2.31
C ASP A 103 15.68 19.05 -3.59
N ILE A 104 16.06 17.78 -3.87
CA ILE A 104 15.54 17.04 -5.04
C ILE A 104 14.03 16.80 -4.98
N GLY A 105 13.38 16.99 -3.84
CA GLY A 105 11.92 16.91 -3.71
C GLY A 105 11.21 17.87 -4.65
N LEU A 106 11.76 19.08 -4.84
CA LEU A 106 11.26 20.10 -5.77
C LEU A 106 11.35 19.67 -7.24
N GLU A 107 12.13 18.62 -7.55
CA GLU A 107 12.28 18.05 -8.89
C GLU A 107 11.45 16.75 -9.07
N VAL A 108 11.54 15.81 -8.13
CA VAL A 108 10.94 14.48 -8.29
C VAL A 108 9.45 14.42 -7.96
N VAL A 109 8.96 15.29 -7.05
CA VAL A 109 7.53 15.33 -6.71
C VAL A 109 6.68 15.87 -7.87
N PRO A 110 7.03 16.97 -8.56
CA PRO A 110 6.32 17.41 -9.76
C PRO A 110 6.20 16.32 -10.84
N GLU A 111 7.26 15.54 -11.07
CA GLU A 111 7.24 14.43 -12.03
C GLU A 111 6.29 13.30 -11.57
N THR A 112 6.27 13.01 -10.28
CA THR A 112 5.34 12.04 -9.69
C THR A 112 3.89 12.48 -9.90
N ILE A 113 3.57 13.74 -9.59
CA ILE A 113 2.21 14.28 -9.76
C ILE A 113 1.81 14.31 -11.24
N LYS A 114 2.74 14.61 -12.15
CA LYS A 114 2.51 14.53 -13.60
C LYS A 114 2.06 13.13 -14.02
N VAL A 115 2.79 12.09 -13.64
CA VAL A 115 2.47 10.70 -13.98
C VAL A 115 1.16 10.26 -13.33
N MET A 116 0.93 10.61 -12.05
CA MET A 116 -0.32 10.31 -11.35
C MET A 116 -1.54 10.95 -12.02
N ARG A 117 -1.42 12.20 -12.51
CA ARG A 117 -2.49 12.89 -13.26
C ARG A 117 -2.84 12.19 -14.57
N VAL A 118 -1.83 11.73 -15.33
CA VAL A 118 -2.06 10.96 -16.56
C VAL A 118 -2.76 9.64 -16.24
N ALA A 119 -2.32 8.94 -15.19
CA ALA A 119 -2.93 7.70 -14.73
C ALA A 119 -4.40 7.88 -14.30
N ALA A 120 -4.66 8.93 -13.51
CA ALA A 120 -6.00 9.28 -13.05
C ALA A 120 -6.94 9.56 -14.23
N LYS A 121 -6.50 10.38 -15.20
CA LYS A 121 -7.27 10.66 -16.41
C LYS A 121 -7.59 9.38 -17.19
N LYS A 122 -6.62 8.49 -17.37
CA LYS A 122 -6.78 7.24 -18.13
C LYS A 122 -7.69 6.23 -17.42
N ALA A 123 -7.66 6.21 -16.10
CA ALA A 123 -8.50 5.35 -15.27
C ALA A 123 -9.89 5.94 -14.97
N ALA A 124 -10.20 7.16 -15.45
CA ALA A 124 -11.39 7.92 -15.08
C ALA A 124 -11.53 8.10 -13.54
N LEU A 125 -10.41 8.35 -12.88
CA LEU A 125 -10.32 8.62 -11.45
C LEU A 125 -10.34 10.13 -11.22
N ASP A 126 -11.23 10.60 -10.37
CA ASP A 126 -11.25 11.99 -9.93
C ASP A 126 -10.34 12.18 -8.71
N ILE A 127 -9.43 13.16 -8.78
CA ILE A 127 -8.49 13.50 -7.70
C ILE A 127 -8.46 15.02 -7.53
N HIS A 128 -8.72 15.47 -6.31
CA HIS A 128 -8.48 16.84 -5.90
C HIS A 128 -7.08 16.95 -5.29
N TRP A 129 -6.31 17.87 -5.83
CA TRP A 129 -4.91 18.05 -5.47
C TRP A 129 -4.73 19.27 -4.55
N HIS A 130 -4.10 19.05 -3.39
CA HIS A 130 -3.92 20.07 -2.35
C HIS A 130 -2.43 20.35 -2.11
N PRO A 131 -1.84 21.38 -2.75
CA PRO A 131 -0.50 21.82 -2.42
C PRO A 131 -0.43 22.33 -0.98
N ILE A 132 0.50 21.79 -0.20
CA ILE A 132 0.71 22.14 1.22
C ILE A 132 2.20 22.47 1.40
N PRO A 133 2.55 23.70 1.81
CA PRO A 133 3.93 24.09 2.03
C PRO A 133 4.52 23.32 3.22
N ILE A 134 5.76 22.84 3.05
CA ILE A 134 6.51 22.11 4.07
C ILE A 134 8.01 22.23 3.78
N GLY A 135 8.85 22.01 4.80
CA GLY A 135 10.29 21.97 4.66
C GLY A 135 10.95 23.35 4.57
N ARG A 136 12.12 23.42 3.95
CA ARG A 136 12.95 24.62 3.89
C ARG A 136 12.26 25.76 3.16
N LYS A 137 11.60 25.48 2.05
CA LYS A 137 10.85 26.50 1.30
C LYS A 137 9.75 27.15 2.17
N ALA A 138 9.00 26.34 2.92
CA ALA A 138 7.99 26.84 3.84
C ALA A 138 8.62 27.68 4.97
N PHE A 139 9.81 27.30 5.45
CA PHE A 139 10.54 28.07 6.43
C PHE A 139 10.97 29.44 5.87
N ASP A 140 11.52 29.46 4.66
CA ASP A 140 12.02 30.69 4.04
C ASP A 140 10.87 31.67 3.70
N GLU A 141 9.69 31.15 3.33
CA GLU A 141 8.52 31.96 2.97
C GLU A 141 7.62 32.32 4.18
N LEU A 142 7.47 31.42 5.15
CA LEU A 142 6.48 31.50 6.23
C LEU A 142 7.10 31.45 7.63
N GLY A 143 8.44 31.31 7.75
CA GLY A 143 9.16 31.26 9.01
C GLY A 143 9.00 29.91 9.79
N ASN A 144 8.41 28.90 9.18
CA ASN A 144 8.14 27.61 9.84
C ASN A 144 8.26 26.46 8.83
N THR A 145 9.04 25.41 9.15
CA THR A 145 9.20 24.23 8.30
C THR A 145 7.93 23.38 8.19
N MET A 146 7.03 23.52 9.16
CA MET A 146 5.69 22.92 9.17
C MET A 146 4.70 23.99 9.67
N PRO A 147 4.16 24.84 8.77
CA PRO A 147 3.30 25.97 9.13
C PRO A 147 2.10 25.55 9.99
N GLU A 148 1.64 26.48 10.82
CA GLU A 148 0.44 26.27 11.63
C GLU A 148 -0.76 25.91 10.74
N GLY A 149 -1.64 24.99 11.21
CA GLY A 149 -2.76 24.47 10.44
C GLY A 149 -2.39 23.40 9.40
N THR A 150 -1.10 23.01 9.26
CA THR A 150 -0.71 21.93 8.34
C THR A 150 -1.41 20.61 8.67
N LEU A 151 -1.49 20.24 9.94
CA LEU A 151 -2.18 19.01 10.36
C LEU A 151 -3.69 19.08 10.07
N ASP A 152 -4.35 20.21 10.38
CA ASP A 152 -5.78 20.40 10.11
C ASP A 152 -6.10 20.24 8.62
N ARG A 153 -5.23 20.75 7.74
CA ARG A 153 -5.37 20.55 6.29
C ARG A 153 -5.21 19.09 5.89
N LEU A 154 -4.22 18.39 6.44
CA LEU A 154 -3.97 16.96 6.18
C LEU A 154 -5.08 16.08 6.74
N ASP A 155 -5.76 16.48 7.82
CA ASP A 155 -6.89 15.77 8.42
C ASP A 155 -8.09 15.66 7.47
N SER A 156 -8.23 16.58 6.52
CA SER A 156 -9.28 16.55 5.50
C SER A 156 -8.95 15.67 4.29
N LEU A 157 -7.72 15.12 4.21
CA LEU A 157 -7.24 14.39 3.04
C LEU A 157 -7.24 12.88 3.26
N ASP A 158 -7.30 12.12 2.16
CA ASP A 158 -7.19 10.66 2.16
C ASP A 158 -5.74 10.18 2.30
N GLY A 159 -4.80 10.96 1.79
CA GLY A 159 -3.38 10.69 1.83
C GLY A 159 -2.58 11.79 1.12
N TRP A 160 -1.27 11.65 1.08
CA TRP A 160 -0.41 12.66 0.46
C TRP A 160 0.88 12.09 -0.09
N VAL A 161 1.44 12.83 -1.05
CA VAL A 161 2.79 12.65 -1.56
C VAL A 161 3.70 13.60 -0.80
N LEU A 162 4.74 13.07 -0.16
CA LEU A 162 5.76 13.86 0.55
C LEU A 162 7.13 13.61 -0.08
N GLY A 163 7.76 14.67 -0.57
CA GLY A 163 9.15 14.66 -0.99
C GLY A 163 10.11 14.43 0.19
N PRO A 164 11.38 14.20 -0.08
CA PRO A 164 12.38 14.05 0.98
C PRO A 164 12.52 15.31 1.82
N ILE A 165 12.90 15.14 3.09
CA ILE A 165 13.09 16.23 4.05
C ILE A 165 14.55 16.31 4.45
N GLY A 166 15.18 17.46 4.17
CA GLY A 166 16.58 17.78 4.45
C GLY A 166 16.79 18.46 5.81
N HIS A 167 16.15 17.96 6.88
CA HIS A 167 16.09 18.60 8.19
C HIS A 167 17.46 18.91 8.82
N GLN A 168 18.53 18.23 8.41
CA GLN A 168 19.90 18.52 8.91
C GLN A 168 20.41 19.91 8.49
N ALA A 169 19.88 20.44 7.37
CA ALA A 169 20.21 21.77 6.87
C ALA A 169 19.31 22.86 7.43
N TYR A 170 18.32 22.54 8.26
CA TYR A 170 17.44 23.54 8.85
C TYR A 170 18.18 24.43 9.87
N PRO A 171 17.73 25.69 10.06
CA PRO A 171 18.31 26.58 11.07
C PRO A 171 18.32 25.95 12.45
N LYS A 172 19.49 25.83 13.05
CA LYS A 172 19.65 25.30 14.41
C LYS A 172 19.13 26.32 15.43
N ASN A 173 18.62 25.85 16.56
CA ASN A 173 18.12 26.68 17.66
C ASN A 173 16.90 27.57 17.30
N ASN A 174 16.16 27.26 16.25
CA ASN A 174 14.91 27.91 15.92
C ASN A 174 13.74 26.95 16.25
N PRO A 175 12.77 27.33 17.12
CA PRO A 175 11.67 26.48 17.52
C PRO A 175 10.73 26.08 16.39
N HIS A 176 10.75 26.82 15.27
CA HIS A 176 9.96 26.55 14.07
C HIS A 176 10.72 25.73 13.00
N SER A 177 11.99 25.39 13.27
CA SER A 177 12.81 24.52 12.42
C SER A 177 12.69 23.06 12.86
N ILE A 178 11.52 22.48 12.72
CA ILE A 178 11.19 21.11 13.16
C ILE A 178 11.34 20.10 12.02
N ASN A 179 11.63 18.85 12.34
CA ASN A 179 11.54 17.75 11.40
C ASN A 179 10.07 17.28 11.32
N PRO A 180 9.38 17.44 10.17
CA PRO A 180 7.97 17.04 10.08
C PRO A 180 7.75 15.52 10.07
N HIS A 181 8.74 14.70 9.70
CA HIS A 181 8.57 13.25 9.59
C HIS A 181 8.02 12.56 10.84
N PRO A 182 8.66 12.72 12.03
CA PRO A 182 8.19 12.07 13.25
C PRO A 182 6.78 12.53 13.63
N ILE A 183 6.48 13.81 13.41
CA ILE A 183 5.18 14.40 13.74
C ILE A 183 4.09 13.74 12.89
N LEU A 184 4.27 13.72 11.57
CA LEU A 184 3.31 13.11 10.63
C LEU A 184 3.11 11.63 10.91
N ARG A 185 4.21 10.88 11.12
CA ARG A 185 4.15 9.43 11.38
C ARG A 185 3.39 9.10 12.67
N ARG A 186 3.65 9.85 13.74
CA ARG A 186 2.96 9.65 15.04
C ARG A 186 1.51 10.10 15.00
N HIS A 187 1.24 11.31 14.45
CA HIS A 187 -0.09 11.90 14.45
C HIS A 187 -1.09 11.01 13.69
N TYR A 188 -0.69 10.47 12.54
CA TYR A 188 -1.54 9.61 11.71
C TYR A 188 -1.35 8.11 11.96
N ASP A 189 -0.60 7.73 12.98
CA ASP A 189 -0.28 6.33 13.28
C ASP A 189 0.19 5.56 12.03
N LEU A 190 1.12 6.15 11.27
CA LEU A 190 1.66 5.53 10.05
C LEU A 190 2.66 4.41 10.41
N PHE A 191 2.16 3.36 11.02
CA PHE A 191 2.93 2.31 11.70
C PHE A 191 3.69 1.38 10.75
N ALA A 192 3.25 1.22 9.50
CA ALA A 192 3.87 0.34 8.52
C ALA A 192 4.57 1.14 7.43
N ASN A 193 5.90 1.06 7.35
CA ASN A 193 6.66 1.58 6.24
C ASN A 193 6.98 0.44 5.28
N ILE A 194 6.33 0.47 4.12
CA ILE A 194 6.37 -0.57 3.08
C ILE A 194 7.40 -0.16 2.04
N ARG A 195 8.44 -0.96 1.86
CA ARG A 195 9.61 -0.66 1.02
C ARG A 195 9.89 -1.81 0.04
N PRO A 196 9.43 -1.75 -1.20
CA PRO A 196 9.76 -2.72 -2.24
C PRO A 196 11.21 -2.60 -2.69
N ALA A 197 11.83 -3.75 -2.99
CA ALA A 197 13.09 -3.84 -3.72
C ALA A 197 12.90 -4.82 -4.88
N LYS A 198 12.92 -4.30 -6.10
CA LYS A 198 12.66 -5.06 -7.33
C LYS A 198 13.74 -4.76 -8.35
N SER A 199 14.35 -5.83 -8.91
CA SER A 199 15.30 -5.71 -10.01
C SER A 199 14.59 -5.61 -11.36
N TYR A 200 15.21 -4.92 -12.31
CA TYR A 200 14.69 -4.75 -13.66
C TYR A 200 15.72 -5.25 -14.68
N GLN A 201 15.24 -5.94 -15.70
CA GLN A 201 16.08 -6.37 -16.80
C GLN A 201 16.68 -5.13 -17.51
N GLY A 202 17.98 -5.15 -17.74
CA GLY A 202 18.70 -4.05 -18.38
C GLY A 202 19.22 -2.97 -17.43
N ILE A 203 18.85 -3.01 -16.15
CA ILE A 203 19.40 -2.13 -15.12
C ILE A 203 20.59 -2.83 -14.44
N ALA A 204 21.70 -2.10 -14.31
CA ALA A 204 22.88 -2.59 -13.59
C ALA A 204 22.54 -2.85 -12.12
N SER A 205 22.55 -4.10 -11.72
CA SER A 205 22.22 -4.55 -10.38
C SER A 205 23.02 -5.80 -10.02
N LEU A 206 23.15 -6.09 -8.73
CA LEU A 206 23.84 -7.31 -8.29
C LEU A 206 23.01 -8.58 -8.58
N TYR A 207 21.69 -8.44 -8.67
CA TYR A 207 20.75 -9.54 -8.91
C TYR A 207 19.63 -9.11 -9.85
N ASN A 208 19.28 -9.96 -10.81
CA ASN A 208 18.28 -9.68 -11.84
C ASN A 208 16.89 -10.29 -11.57
N ASP A 209 16.74 -11.04 -10.48
CA ASP A 209 15.56 -11.84 -10.15
C ASP A 209 15.03 -11.56 -8.72
N VAL A 210 15.28 -10.36 -8.20
CA VAL A 210 14.80 -9.93 -6.89
C VAL A 210 13.45 -9.24 -7.02
N ASP A 211 12.49 -9.68 -6.23
CA ASP A 211 11.21 -9.03 -6.01
C ASP A 211 10.77 -9.31 -4.56
N LEU A 212 11.18 -8.44 -3.65
CA LEU A 212 10.83 -8.53 -2.24
C LEU A 212 10.27 -7.21 -1.72
N ILE A 213 9.52 -7.28 -0.63
CA ILE A 213 9.02 -6.11 0.07
C ILE A 213 9.43 -6.19 1.54
N LEU A 214 10.01 -5.13 2.05
CA LEU A 214 10.31 -4.99 3.46
C LEU A 214 9.23 -4.12 4.13
N VAL A 215 8.59 -4.66 5.15
CA VAL A 215 7.61 -3.96 6.00
C VAL A 215 8.30 -3.63 7.32
N ARG A 216 8.64 -2.35 7.46
CA ARG A 216 9.34 -1.79 8.63
C ARG A 216 8.34 -1.21 9.61
N GLU A 217 8.45 -1.53 10.89
CA GLU A 217 7.79 -0.77 11.95
C GLU A 217 8.28 0.70 11.90
N ASN A 218 7.39 1.68 12.11
CA ASN A 218 7.69 3.06 11.77
C ASN A 218 7.53 4.07 12.93
N ASN A 219 6.94 3.67 14.06
CA ASN A 219 6.54 4.58 15.14
C ASN A 219 7.26 4.38 16.47
N GLU A 220 7.99 3.28 16.65
CA GLU A 220 8.69 2.95 17.89
C GLU A 220 10.11 2.42 17.60
N GLY A 221 10.77 1.82 18.56
CA GLY A 221 12.11 1.28 18.41
C GLY A 221 13.18 2.17 19.04
N PHE A 222 14.31 2.32 18.39
CA PHE A 222 15.40 3.21 18.82
C PHE A 222 15.22 4.70 18.45
N PRO A 223 14.46 5.12 17.42
CA PRO A 223 14.35 6.54 17.12
C PRO A 223 13.88 7.34 18.35
N PRO A 224 14.73 8.24 18.90
CA PRO A 224 14.45 8.84 20.21
C PRO A 224 13.39 9.93 20.16
N ASP A 225 13.10 10.45 18.98
CA ASP A 225 12.14 11.52 18.73
C ASP A 225 10.69 11.05 18.68
N ARG A 226 10.44 9.74 18.75
CA ARG A 226 9.09 9.17 18.62
C ARG A 226 8.77 8.01 19.56
N ASN A 227 9.73 7.51 20.31
CA ASN A 227 9.55 6.32 21.13
C ASN A 227 9.01 6.60 22.56
N LEU A 228 8.84 7.87 22.94
CA LEU A 228 8.24 8.28 24.21
C LEU A 228 7.08 9.25 23.99
N HIS A 229 6.08 9.21 24.87
CA HIS A 229 4.98 10.16 24.87
C HIS A 229 5.43 11.54 25.37
N LEU A 230 6.23 11.56 26.42
CA LEU A 230 6.80 12.76 27.03
C LEU A 230 8.32 12.59 27.19
N GLY A 231 9.09 13.64 26.85
CA GLY A 231 10.54 13.59 26.89
C GLY A 231 11.16 13.10 25.59
N TYR A 232 12.44 12.76 25.64
CA TYR A 232 13.26 12.33 24.53
C TYR A 232 13.93 11.00 24.87
N GLY A 233 13.88 10.05 23.98
CA GLY A 233 14.34 8.67 24.21
C GLY A 233 15.85 8.49 24.21
N GLU A 234 16.63 9.56 24.14
CA GLU A 234 18.08 9.56 24.30
C GLU A 234 18.49 10.70 25.22
N PHE A 235 19.38 10.42 26.19
CA PHE A 235 19.85 11.42 27.13
C PHE A 235 21.27 11.09 27.62
N ARG A 236 21.95 12.10 28.18
CA ARG A 236 23.33 12.03 28.62
C ARG A 236 23.42 12.24 30.14
N PRO A 237 23.51 11.17 30.92
CA PRO A 237 23.61 11.27 32.37
C PRO A 237 24.95 11.90 32.88
N THR A 238 26.02 11.68 32.10
CA THR A 238 27.34 12.28 32.37
C THR A 238 27.98 12.69 31.03
N PRO A 239 29.05 13.52 31.01
CA PRO A 239 29.74 13.87 29.78
C PRO A 239 30.19 12.67 28.94
N ASP A 240 30.50 11.56 29.56
CA ASP A 240 31.08 10.38 28.96
C ASP A 240 30.08 9.22 28.79
N MET A 241 28.77 9.46 29.07
CA MET A 241 27.75 8.41 29.01
C MET A 241 26.51 8.91 28.26
N THR A 242 26.04 8.11 27.30
CA THR A 242 24.77 8.31 26.64
C THR A 242 23.91 7.07 26.79
N ILE A 243 22.62 7.24 27.04
CA ILE A 243 21.62 6.18 27.14
C ILE A 243 20.59 6.41 26.05
N SER A 244 20.36 5.40 25.20
CA SER A 244 19.30 5.38 24.20
C SER A 244 18.26 4.32 24.56
N LEU A 245 17.02 4.71 24.69
CA LEU A 245 15.91 3.83 24.98
C LEU A 245 15.38 3.19 23.71
N ARG A 246 15.15 1.88 23.76
CA ARG A 246 14.46 1.14 22.72
C ARG A 246 13.09 0.71 23.20
N VAL A 247 12.04 1.19 22.53
CA VAL A 247 10.65 0.85 22.86
C VAL A 247 10.12 -0.16 21.87
N ILE A 248 9.57 -1.27 22.34
CA ILE A 248 8.84 -2.26 21.54
C ILE A 248 7.56 -2.56 22.28
N THR A 249 6.43 -2.33 21.62
CA THR A 249 5.11 -2.63 22.17
C THR A 249 4.47 -3.82 21.47
N ARG A 250 3.62 -4.52 22.21
CA ARG A 250 2.82 -5.63 21.62
C ARG A 250 1.87 -5.12 20.54
N GLN A 251 1.30 -3.93 20.74
CA GLN A 251 0.40 -3.31 19.78
C GLN A 251 1.10 -2.94 18.48
N GLY A 252 2.25 -2.27 18.54
CA GLY A 252 3.06 -1.91 17.37
C GLY A 252 3.53 -3.14 16.61
N SER A 253 4.05 -4.15 17.33
CA SER A 253 4.47 -5.43 16.76
C SER A 253 3.32 -6.15 16.05
N ARG A 254 2.12 -6.18 16.64
CA ARG A 254 0.93 -6.79 16.04
C ARG A 254 0.47 -6.05 14.79
N LYS A 255 0.45 -4.71 14.81
CA LYS A 255 0.04 -3.90 13.66
C LYS A 255 0.94 -4.13 12.46
N VAL A 256 2.26 -4.05 12.64
CA VAL A 256 3.21 -4.22 11.53
C VAL A 256 3.22 -5.67 11.02
N ALA A 257 3.10 -6.67 11.91
CA ALA A 257 2.96 -8.06 11.51
C ALA A 257 1.70 -8.25 10.65
N ARG A 258 0.54 -7.74 11.08
CA ARG A 258 -0.70 -7.82 10.29
C ARG A 258 -0.54 -7.23 8.90
N ALA A 259 0.02 -6.02 8.77
CA ALA A 259 0.27 -5.40 7.47
C ALA A 259 1.14 -6.27 6.55
N ALA A 260 2.17 -6.93 7.10
CA ALA A 260 3.03 -7.82 6.34
C ALA A 260 2.29 -9.08 5.85
N PHE A 261 1.45 -9.69 6.69
CA PHE A 261 0.69 -10.88 6.32
C PHE A 261 -0.45 -10.56 5.33
N GLU A 262 -1.15 -9.44 5.50
CA GLU A 262 -2.15 -8.94 4.55
C GLU A 262 -1.50 -8.71 3.19
N LEU A 263 -0.36 -8.02 3.15
CA LEU A 263 0.40 -7.80 1.92
C LEU A 263 0.85 -9.11 1.28
N ALA A 264 1.44 -10.02 2.04
CA ALA A 264 1.88 -11.31 1.53
C ALA A 264 0.73 -12.15 0.98
N SER A 265 -0.48 -12.05 1.55
CA SER A 265 -1.65 -12.79 1.07
C SER A 265 -2.05 -12.44 -0.37
N THR A 266 -1.72 -11.23 -0.84
CA THR A 266 -1.98 -10.74 -2.20
C THR A 266 -0.87 -11.08 -3.19
N ARG A 267 0.31 -11.48 -2.70
CA ARG A 267 1.47 -11.80 -3.53
C ARG A 267 1.46 -13.27 -3.96
N PRO A 268 2.04 -13.60 -5.13
CA PRO A 268 2.04 -14.99 -5.63
C PRO A 268 2.74 -15.99 -4.73
N ARG A 269 3.86 -15.60 -4.10
CA ARG A 269 4.69 -16.51 -3.28
C ARG A 269 4.13 -16.72 -1.87
N LYS A 270 3.44 -15.73 -1.31
CA LYS A 270 2.78 -15.79 0.00
C LYS A 270 3.71 -16.24 1.13
N ILE A 271 4.87 -15.60 1.26
CA ILE A 271 5.86 -15.92 2.29
C ILE A 271 6.12 -14.68 3.14
N VAL A 272 6.00 -14.81 4.46
CA VAL A 272 6.44 -13.80 5.43
C VAL A 272 7.66 -14.31 6.17
N THR A 273 8.72 -13.50 6.21
CA THR A 273 9.92 -13.73 7.02
C THR A 273 10.01 -12.66 8.10
N ALA A 274 9.84 -13.05 9.37
CA ALA A 274 10.06 -12.14 10.50
C ALA A 274 11.54 -12.05 10.84
N VAL A 275 12.04 -10.81 10.96
CA VAL A 275 13.46 -10.56 11.27
C VAL A 275 13.59 -9.87 12.62
N HIS A 276 14.35 -10.51 13.51
CA HIS A 276 14.53 -10.07 14.89
C HIS A 276 15.91 -10.48 15.46
N LYS A 277 16.15 -10.21 16.75
CA LYS A 277 17.37 -10.65 17.47
C LYS A 277 16.99 -11.07 18.89
N ASP A 278 16.07 -12.01 19.03
CA ASP A 278 15.56 -12.49 20.32
C ASP A 278 16.61 -13.25 21.14
N THR A 279 17.67 -13.75 20.49
CA THR A 279 18.82 -14.34 21.18
C THR A 279 19.58 -13.33 22.06
N VAL A 280 19.48 -12.03 21.75
CA VAL A 280 20.11 -10.93 22.49
C VAL A 280 19.05 -10.08 23.20
N PHE A 281 18.09 -9.56 22.45
CA PHE A 281 16.99 -8.74 22.98
C PHE A 281 15.78 -9.61 23.31
N LYS A 282 15.92 -10.47 24.32
CA LYS A 282 14.94 -11.52 24.64
C LYS A 282 13.53 -10.99 24.88
N LEU A 283 13.38 -9.84 25.54
CA LEU A 283 12.06 -9.27 25.83
C LEU A 283 11.46 -8.56 24.62
N GLY A 284 12.14 -7.54 24.06
CA GLY A 284 11.58 -6.74 22.97
C GLY A 284 11.47 -7.50 21.66
N CYS A 285 12.56 -8.13 21.21
CA CYS A 285 12.52 -8.95 19.99
C CYS A 285 11.70 -10.24 20.18
N GLY A 286 11.70 -10.82 21.40
CA GLY A 286 10.84 -11.98 21.70
C GLY A 286 9.36 -11.63 21.61
N MET A 287 8.93 -10.47 22.12
CA MET A 287 7.57 -9.97 22.00
C MET A 287 7.18 -9.76 20.53
N PHE A 288 8.06 -9.14 19.71
CA PHE A 288 7.83 -8.97 18.29
C PHE A 288 7.67 -10.31 17.57
N ALA A 289 8.57 -11.28 17.81
CA ALA A 289 8.50 -12.61 17.22
C ALA A 289 7.24 -13.36 17.63
N GLU A 290 6.83 -13.26 18.90
CA GLU A 290 5.57 -13.84 19.41
C GLU A 290 4.36 -13.30 18.64
N GLU A 291 4.24 -11.98 18.45
CA GLU A 291 3.13 -11.38 17.70
C GLU A 291 3.14 -11.80 16.22
N CYS A 292 4.32 -11.97 15.61
CA CYS A 292 4.41 -12.52 14.25
C CYS A 292 3.92 -13.97 14.17
N ARG A 293 4.28 -14.83 15.16
CA ARG A 293 3.79 -16.22 15.23
C ARG A 293 2.27 -16.29 15.43
N LEU A 294 1.72 -15.43 16.31
CA LEU A 294 0.29 -15.34 16.53
C LEU A 294 -0.46 -14.86 15.26
N MET A 295 0.16 -13.96 14.52
CA MET A 295 -0.41 -13.48 13.25
C MET A 295 -0.38 -14.59 12.19
N ALA A 296 0.70 -15.38 12.10
CA ALA A 296 0.80 -16.50 11.17
C ALA A 296 -0.35 -17.50 11.32
N GLN A 297 -0.84 -17.73 12.54
CA GLN A 297 -2.00 -18.61 12.80
C GLN A 297 -3.31 -18.06 12.18
N GLN A 298 -3.42 -16.74 12.00
CA GLN A 298 -4.59 -16.10 11.39
C GLN A 298 -4.55 -16.11 9.86
N PHE A 299 -3.38 -16.39 9.25
CA PHE A 299 -3.17 -16.41 7.81
C PHE A 299 -2.62 -17.77 7.34
N PRO A 300 -3.39 -18.85 7.43
CA PRO A 300 -2.90 -20.21 7.15
C PRO A 300 -2.47 -20.46 5.69
N SER A 301 -2.86 -19.56 4.76
CA SER A 301 -2.43 -19.61 3.36
C SER A 301 -1.08 -18.92 3.11
N VAL A 302 -0.48 -18.27 4.12
CA VAL A 302 0.81 -17.58 4.04
C VAL A 302 1.85 -18.41 4.80
N SER A 303 2.92 -18.79 4.11
CA SER A 303 4.08 -19.44 4.73
C SER A 303 4.82 -18.48 5.63
N PHE A 304 5.24 -18.94 6.80
CA PHE A 304 5.93 -18.11 7.79
C PHE A 304 7.26 -18.74 8.20
N ASN A 305 8.29 -17.91 8.29
CA ASN A 305 9.57 -18.28 8.88
C ASN A 305 10.21 -17.10 9.61
N GLU A 306 11.24 -17.39 10.38
CA GLU A 306 11.97 -16.42 11.20
C GLU A 306 13.46 -16.48 10.88
N VAL A 307 14.11 -15.31 10.88
CA VAL A 307 15.55 -15.19 10.62
C VAL A 307 16.14 -14.14 11.57
N LEU A 308 17.28 -14.45 12.18
CA LEU A 308 18.03 -13.47 12.97
C LEU A 308 18.57 -12.36 12.05
N VAL A 309 18.60 -11.12 12.53
CA VAL A 309 18.94 -9.93 11.73
C VAL A 309 20.33 -9.99 11.09
N ASP A 310 21.33 -10.48 11.82
CA ASP A 310 22.68 -10.69 11.30
C ASP A 310 22.73 -11.78 10.21
N THR A 311 22.00 -12.86 10.41
CA THR A 311 21.81 -13.90 9.38
C THR A 311 21.03 -13.36 8.18
N MET A 312 20.03 -12.49 8.39
CA MET A 312 19.29 -11.83 7.31
C MET A 312 20.20 -10.94 6.49
N ALA A 313 21.08 -10.15 7.10
CA ALA A 313 22.05 -9.33 6.38
C ALA A 313 22.92 -10.16 5.44
N ALA A 314 23.45 -11.31 5.91
CA ALA A 314 24.21 -12.23 5.08
C ALA A 314 23.35 -12.86 3.95
N LYS A 315 22.12 -13.32 4.28
CA LYS A 315 21.22 -13.95 3.30
C LYS A 315 20.74 -12.98 2.22
N LEU A 316 20.49 -11.71 2.55
CA LEU A 316 20.16 -10.68 1.55
C LEU A 316 21.29 -10.52 0.54
N ILE A 317 22.56 -10.53 0.98
CA ILE A 317 23.71 -10.44 0.07
C ILE A 317 23.87 -11.72 -0.74
N MET A 318 23.61 -12.90 -0.16
CA MET A 318 23.91 -14.17 -0.83
C MET A 318 22.78 -14.70 -1.69
N LYS A 319 21.53 -14.54 -1.27
CA LYS A 319 20.34 -15.15 -1.88
C LYS A 319 19.07 -14.30 -1.64
N PRO A 320 19.01 -13.03 -2.10
CA PRO A 320 17.87 -12.13 -1.85
C PRO A 320 16.57 -12.64 -2.44
N GLN A 321 16.60 -13.36 -3.56
CA GLN A 321 15.44 -13.87 -4.29
C GLN A 321 14.61 -14.90 -3.51
N GLN A 322 15.15 -15.45 -2.43
CA GLN A 322 14.38 -16.36 -1.57
C GLN A 322 13.30 -15.66 -0.74
N PHE A 323 13.41 -14.34 -0.54
CA PHE A 323 12.51 -13.55 0.30
C PHE A 323 11.37 -12.93 -0.51
N ASP A 324 10.16 -12.92 0.08
CA ASP A 324 8.96 -12.32 -0.49
C ASP A 324 8.55 -11.08 0.31
N VAL A 325 8.00 -11.26 1.52
CA VAL A 325 7.72 -10.17 2.44
C VAL A 325 8.56 -10.35 3.70
N ILE A 326 9.36 -9.35 4.02
CA ILE A 326 10.17 -9.30 5.24
C ILE A 326 9.49 -8.35 6.21
N VAL A 327 9.25 -8.77 7.47
CA VAL A 327 8.73 -7.88 8.50
C VAL A 327 9.73 -7.76 9.64
N THR A 328 9.95 -6.52 10.11
CA THR A 328 10.93 -6.27 11.17
C THR A 328 10.68 -4.97 11.93
N THR A 329 11.39 -4.81 13.05
CA THR A 329 11.36 -3.60 13.88
C THR A 329 12.04 -2.42 13.18
N ASN A 330 11.84 -1.21 13.68
CA ASN A 330 12.18 0.04 13.04
C ASN A 330 13.64 0.11 12.51
N THR A 331 14.62 0.10 13.40
CA THR A 331 16.04 0.29 13.00
C THR A 331 16.57 -0.84 12.13
N PHE A 332 16.18 -2.09 12.42
CA PHE A 332 16.57 -3.21 11.55
C PHE A 332 15.98 -3.07 10.16
N GLY A 333 14.72 -2.62 10.08
CA GLY A 333 14.04 -2.37 8.80
C GLY A 333 14.68 -1.26 7.99
N ASP A 334 15.17 -0.22 8.65
CA ASP A 334 15.88 0.87 7.99
C ASP A 334 17.14 0.38 7.27
N ILE A 335 18.01 -0.27 8.03
CA ILE A 335 19.28 -0.78 7.51
C ILE A 335 19.08 -1.83 6.41
N LEU A 336 18.17 -2.80 6.66
CA LEU A 336 17.97 -3.90 5.73
C LEU A 336 17.28 -3.47 4.42
N SER A 337 16.41 -2.44 4.46
CA SER A 337 15.76 -1.95 3.24
C SER A 337 16.72 -1.23 2.32
N ASP A 338 17.63 -0.42 2.87
CA ASP A 338 18.64 0.27 2.08
C ASP A 338 19.63 -0.74 1.46
N ALA A 339 20.02 -1.77 2.23
CA ALA A 339 20.80 -2.88 1.71
C ALA A 339 20.06 -3.62 0.58
N ALA A 340 18.75 -3.90 0.74
CA ALA A 340 17.95 -4.56 -0.29
C ALA A 340 17.85 -3.71 -1.58
N CYS A 341 17.69 -2.40 -1.44
CA CYS A 341 17.63 -1.47 -2.58
C CYS A 341 18.98 -1.40 -3.31
N ALA A 342 20.11 -1.44 -2.58
CA ALA A 342 21.44 -1.48 -3.18
C ALA A 342 21.65 -2.73 -4.06
N LEU A 343 21.04 -3.85 -3.71
CA LEU A 343 21.14 -5.10 -4.49
C LEU A 343 20.44 -5.02 -5.85
N VAL A 344 19.45 -4.15 -6.00
CA VAL A 344 18.59 -4.05 -7.19
C VAL A 344 18.88 -2.83 -8.08
N GLY A 345 19.90 -2.02 -7.74
CA GLY A 345 20.33 -0.89 -8.57
C GLY A 345 20.47 0.43 -7.81
N GLY A 346 20.17 0.49 -6.50
CA GLY A 346 20.45 1.64 -5.64
C GLY A 346 19.21 2.35 -5.12
N LEU A 347 19.47 3.42 -4.35
CA LEU A 347 18.41 4.18 -3.64
C LEU A 347 17.46 4.94 -4.59
N GLY A 348 17.90 5.25 -5.82
CA GLY A 348 17.02 5.83 -6.85
C GLY A 348 15.86 4.89 -7.26
N LEU A 349 15.97 3.60 -6.95
CA LEU A 349 14.94 2.57 -7.17
C LEU A 349 14.22 2.14 -5.88
N ALA A 350 14.21 2.98 -4.85
CA ALA A 350 13.71 2.66 -3.53
C ALA A 350 12.39 3.40 -3.20
N PRO A 351 11.24 2.95 -3.72
CA PRO A 351 9.96 3.54 -3.37
C PRO A 351 9.57 3.24 -1.93
N GLY A 352 8.63 3.99 -1.38
CA GLY A 352 8.13 3.78 -0.04
C GLY A 352 6.72 4.31 0.18
N LEU A 353 6.00 3.62 1.06
CA LEU A 353 4.70 4.03 1.55
C LEU A 353 4.67 3.87 3.07
N SER A 354 4.38 4.94 3.78
CA SER A 354 4.04 4.87 5.20
C SER A 354 2.53 4.79 5.36
N ALA A 355 2.03 3.64 5.79
CA ALA A 355 0.60 3.37 5.93
C ALA A 355 0.17 3.32 7.39
N GLY A 356 -0.96 3.97 7.66
CA GLY A 356 -1.67 3.95 8.92
C GLY A 356 -3.02 3.22 8.81
N PRO A 357 -3.87 3.32 9.85
CA PRO A 357 -5.18 2.71 9.80
C PRO A 357 -6.14 3.41 8.82
N GLU A 358 -6.01 4.74 8.65
CA GLU A 358 -6.95 5.54 7.86
C GLU A 358 -6.30 6.33 6.72
N ARG A 359 -4.99 6.60 6.79
CA ARG A 359 -4.27 7.43 5.83
C ARG A 359 -2.94 6.81 5.45
N ALA A 360 -2.40 7.23 4.32
CA ALA A 360 -1.08 6.82 3.86
C ALA A 360 -0.30 8.00 3.26
N MET A 361 1.01 7.93 3.39
CA MET A 361 1.97 8.89 2.92
C MET A 361 2.93 8.22 1.94
N ALA A 362 2.87 8.61 0.67
CA ALA A 362 3.85 8.21 -0.33
C ALA A 362 5.15 8.98 -0.11
N GLN A 363 6.24 8.30 0.12
CA GLN A 363 7.55 8.89 0.30
C GLN A 363 8.63 7.90 -0.09
N ALA A 364 9.48 8.28 -1.05
CA ALA A 364 10.67 7.50 -1.39
C ALA A 364 11.60 7.35 -0.17
N THR A 365 12.37 6.28 -0.14
CA THR A 365 13.25 5.99 1.00
C THR A 365 14.56 6.75 0.97
N HIS A 366 14.96 7.29 -0.20
CA HIS A 366 16.15 8.12 -0.32
C HIS A 366 16.04 9.46 0.42
N GLY A 367 17.19 10.06 0.75
CA GLY A 367 17.27 11.41 1.35
C GLY A 367 17.01 12.53 0.35
N SER A 368 17.23 13.77 0.80
CA SER A 368 17.02 14.99 0.00
C SER A 368 18.13 15.26 -1.03
N ALA A 369 19.28 14.62 -0.93
CA ALA A 369 20.43 14.71 -1.84
C ALA A 369 20.78 16.17 -2.24
N PRO A 370 21.15 17.02 -1.28
CA PRO A 370 21.40 18.44 -1.51
C PRO A 370 22.55 18.70 -2.51
N ASP A 371 23.45 17.74 -2.67
CA ASP A 371 24.58 17.78 -3.59
C ASP A 371 24.17 17.78 -5.06
N ILE A 372 23.02 17.21 -5.41
CA ILE A 372 22.48 17.16 -6.77
C ILE A 372 21.22 18.01 -6.97
N ALA A 373 20.71 18.64 -5.94
CA ALA A 373 19.53 19.49 -6.00
C ALA A 373 19.71 20.65 -7.00
N GLY A 374 18.67 20.96 -7.76
CA GLY A 374 18.67 22.02 -8.79
C GLY A 374 19.40 21.66 -10.08
N LYS A 375 20.00 20.46 -10.19
CA LYS A 375 20.72 20.02 -11.39
C LYS A 375 19.86 19.27 -12.41
N GLY A 376 18.62 18.94 -12.07
CA GLY A 376 17.70 18.19 -12.94
C GLY A 376 18.15 16.78 -13.30
N ILE A 377 18.94 16.13 -12.43
CA ILE A 377 19.52 14.80 -12.68
C ILE A 377 19.05 13.72 -11.71
N ALA A 378 18.23 14.09 -10.73
CA ALA A 378 17.67 13.18 -9.77
C ALA A 378 16.74 12.16 -10.46
N ASN A 379 16.80 10.89 -10.03
CA ASN A 379 15.93 9.84 -10.54
C ASN A 379 14.51 9.95 -9.96
N PRO A 380 13.46 10.18 -10.77
CA PRO A 380 12.10 10.33 -10.25
C PRO A 380 11.40 8.99 -9.98
N TYR A 381 11.99 7.85 -10.37
CA TYR A 381 11.39 6.52 -10.28
C TYR A 381 10.86 6.22 -8.88
N ALA A 382 11.68 6.40 -7.84
CA ALA A 382 11.28 6.04 -6.48
C ALA A 382 10.04 6.82 -6.01
N MET A 383 9.95 8.12 -6.32
CA MET A 383 8.78 8.92 -5.98
C MET A 383 7.56 8.58 -6.85
N ILE A 384 7.73 8.32 -8.15
CA ILE A 384 6.64 7.89 -9.05
C ILE A 384 6.04 6.58 -8.53
N MET A 385 6.88 5.59 -8.17
CA MET A 385 6.41 4.32 -7.64
C MET A 385 5.84 4.45 -6.22
N SER A 386 6.32 5.39 -5.42
CA SER A 386 5.67 5.72 -4.13
C SER A 386 4.25 6.28 -4.35
N GLY A 387 4.05 7.14 -5.35
CA GLY A 387 2.74 7.63 -5.76
C GLY A 387 1.83 6.50 -6.28
N GLN A 388 2.38 5.54 -7.02
CA GLN A 388 1.70 4.32 -7.45
C GLN A 388 1.20 3.51 -6.25
N MET A 389 2.06 3.30 -5.24
CA MET A 389 1.71 2.59 -4.00
C MET A 389 0.59 3.31 -3.24
N LEU A 390 0.61 4.64 -3.20
CA LEU A 390 -0.45 5.44 -2.58
C LEU A 390 -1.80 5.22 -3.26
N LEU A 391 -1.86 5.32 -4.60
CA LEU A 391 -3.10 5.07 -5.34
C LEU A 391 -3.62 3.64 -5.17
N SER A 392 -2.72 2.66 -5.16
CA SER A 392 -3.08 1.26 -4.87
C SER A 392 -3.67 1.12 -3.47
N TRP A 393 -3.02 1.70 -2.45
CA TRP A 393 -3.47 1.63 -1.07
C TRP A 393 -4.84 2.30 -0.88
N LEU A 394 -5.00 3.54 -1.40
CA LEU A 394 -6.26 4.28 -1.34
C LEU A 394 -7.39 3.54 -2.09
N GLY A 395 -7.07 2.95 -3.24
CA GLY A 395 -8.00 2.16 -4.02
C GLY A 395 -8.57 0.96 -3.26
N HIS A 396 -7.72 0.24 -2.54
CA HIS A 396 -8.14 -0.88 -1.69
C HIS A 396 -8.86 -0.41 -0.42
N LYS A 397 -8.32 0.60 0.26
CA LYS A 397 -8.86 1.14 1.51
C LYS A 397 -10.27 1.70 1.32
N HIS A 398 -10.48 2.48 0.27
CA HIS A 398 -11.76 3.14 0.00
C HIS A 398 -12.64 2.42 -1.04
N GLN A 399 -12.21 1.24 -1.51
CA GLN A 399 -12.92 0.47 -2.54
C GLN A 399 -13.18 1.30 -3.81
N VAL A 400 -12.14 2.00 -4.30
CA VAL A 400 -12.14 2.81 -5.52
C VAL A 400 -11.41 2.06 -6.64
N PRO A 401 -12.09 1.27 -7.49
CA PRO A 401 -11.47 0.46 -8.54
C PRO A 401 -10.65 1.29 -9.55
N ALA A 402 -11.07 2.53 -9.80
CA ALA A 402 -10.36 3.45 -10.68
C ALA A 402 -8.95 3.79 -10.15
N ALA A 403 -8.77 3.90 -8.82
CA ALA A 403 -7.47 4.14 -8.20
C ALA A 403 -6.56 2.90 -8.31
N ILE A 404 -7.10 1.70 -8.14
CA ILE A 404 -6.36 0.44 -8.36
C ILE A 404 -5.91 0.35 -9.82
N LYS A 405 -6.80 0.66 -10.76
CA LYS A 405 -6.47 0.67 -12.19
C LYS A 405 -5.41 1.72 -12.53
N ALA A 406 -5.50 2.92 -11.97
CA ALA A 406 -4.49 3.97 -12.16
C ALA A 406 -3.12 3.50 -11.66
N ALA A 407 -3.06 2.88 -10.48
CA ALA A 407 -1.83 2.32 -9.93
C ALA A 407 -1.23 1.23 -10.83
N GLN A 408 -2.04 0.31 -11.34
CA GLN A 408 -1.60 -0.76 -12.26
C GLN A 408 -1.05 -0.20 -13.57
N LEU A 409 -1.68 0.84 -14.12
CA LEU A 409 -1.20 1.53 -15.33
C LEU A 409 0.15 2.23 -15.07
N MET A 410 0.33 2.87 -13.92
CA MET A 410 1.61 3.47 -13.54
C MET A 410 2.72 2.43 -13.43
N GLU A 411 2.44 1.30 -12.79
CA GLU A 411 3.39 0.21 -12.64
C GLU A 411 3.82 -0.33 -14.01
N LEU A 412 2.86 -0.67 -14.87
CA LEU A 412 3.13 -1.22 -16.20
C LEU A 412 3.91 -0.23 -17.08
N ALA A 413 3.53 1.05 -17.11
CA ALA A 413 4.24 2.06 -17.87
C ALA A 413 5.68 2.23 -17.40
N THR A 414 5.89 2.27 -16.09
CA THR A 414 7.22 2.40 -15.50
C THR A 414 8.08 1.17 -15.82
N GLU A 415 7.53 -0.04 -15.69
CA GLU A 415 8.22 -1.28 -16.07
C GLU A 415 8.63 -1.31 -17.55
N ASN A 416 7.74 -0.87 -18.45
CA ASN A 416 8.03 -0.81 -19.87
C ASN A 416 9.22 0.14 -20.16
N VAL A 417 9.22 1.33 -19.53
CA VAL A 417 10.32 2.31 -19.69
C VAL A 417 11.64 1.78 -19.13
N MET A 418 11.59 1.15 -17.95
CA MET A 418 12.79 0.53 -17.35
C MET A 418 13.35 -0.58 -18.23
N LYS A 419 12.51 -1.47 -18.76
CA LYS A 419 12.92 -2.55 -19.69
C LYS A 419 13.46 -2.03 -21.02
N ALA A 420 12.89 -0.94 -21.55
CA ALA A 420 13.37 -0.34 -22.80
C ALA A 420 14.79 0.27 -22.63
N GLY A 421 15.12 0.77 -21.44
CA GLY A 421 16.47 1.27 -21.12
C GLY A 421 16.92 2.53 -21.87
N GLN A 422 16.00 3.18 -22.60
CA GLN A 422 16.35 4.28 -23.52
C GLN A 422 16.40 5.65 -22.85
N CYS A 423 15.73 5.83 -21.70
CA CYS A 423 15.62 7.09 -21.00
C CYS A 423 15.86 6.90 -19.50
N LEU A 424 17.09 6.53 -19.17
CA LEU A 424 17.52 6.30 -17.78
C LEU A 424 18.36 7.46 -17.26
N THR A 425 18.23 7.76 -15.98
CA THR A 425 19.04 8.75 -15.27
C THR A 425 20.47 8.26 -15.01
N ARG A 426 21.33 9.13 -14.53
CA ARG A 426 22.78 8.86 -14.37
C ARG A 426 23.08 7.73 -13.39
N ASP A 427 22.34 7.64 -12.31
CA ASP A 427 22.44 6.56 -11.31
C ASP A 427 22.13 5.17 -11.89
N LEU A 428 21.36 5.11 -12.98
CA LEU A 428 21.05 3.89 -13.72
C LEU A 428 21.94 3.70 -14.98
N GLY A 429 22.99 4.50 -15.11
CA GLY A 429 23.94 4.41 -16.26
C GLY A 429 23.47 5.16 -17.52
N GLY A 430 22.38 5.92 -17.45
CA GLY A 430 21.88 6.73 -18.56
C GLY A 430 22.35 8.19 -18.52
N THR A 431 21.69 9.05 -19.32
CA THR A 431 21.97 10.47 -19.40
C THR A 431 20.73 11.35 -19.31
N ALA A 432 19.55 10.75 -19.08
CA ALA A 432 18.30 11.47 -19.02
C ALA A 432 18.24 12.39 -17.80
N SER A 433 17.58 13.52 -17.96
CA SER A 433 17.20 14.39 -16.84
C SER A 433 16.00 13.82 -16.08
N THR A 434 15.76 14.34 -14.88
CA THR A 434 14.58 14.06 -14.06
C THR A 434 13.29 14.23 -14.87
N VAL A 435 13.16 15.37 -15.58
CA VAL A 435 12.00 15.69 -16.41
C VAL A 435 11.85 14.75 -17.59
N GLN A 436 12.94 14.46 -18.30
CA GLN A 436 12.89 13.54 -19.46
C GLN A 436 12.41 12.15 -19.07
N MET A 437 12.89 11.60 -17.97
CA MET A 437 12.43 10.28 -17.49
C MET A 437 10.95 10.32 -17.07
N GLY A 438 10.51 11.35 -16.35
CA GLY A 438 9.10 11.53 -16.00
C GLY A 438 8.19 11.67 -17.21
N ASP A 439 8.63 12.42 -18.24
CA ASP A 439 7.88 12.61 -19.48
C ASP A 439 7.70 11.31 -20.26
N VAL A 440 8.76 10.50 -20.38
CA VAL A 440 8.70 9.20 -21.08
C VAL A 440 7.78 8.22 -20.36
N ILE A 441 7.80 8.18 -19.01
CA ILE A 441 6.86 7.36 -18.24
C ILE A 441 5.42 7.83 -18.46
N ALA A 442 5.18 9.14 -18.43
CA ALA A 442 3.85 9.70 -18.66
C ALA A 442 3.34 9.45 -20.09
N GLN A 443 4.22 9.52 -21.10
CA GLN A 443 3.89 9.21 -22.50
C GLN A 443 3.58 7.73 -22.69
N GLU A 444 4.39 6.83 -22.11
CA GLU A 444 4.13 5.39 -22.18
C GLU A 444 2.79 5.05 -21.52
N LEU A 445 2.52 5.65 -20.34
CA LEU A 445 1.22 5.48 -19.67
C LEU A 445 0.05 5.96 -20.53
N ALA A 446 0.22 7.07 -21.24
CA ALA A 446 -0.82 7.58 -22.15
C ALA A 446 -1.11 6.65 -23.33
N ARG A 447 -0.13 5.83 -23.76
CA ARG A 447 -0.28 4.85 -24.85
C ARG A 447 -1.03 3.58 -24.42
N LEU A 448 -0.82 3.13 -23.17
CA LEU A 448 -1.54 1.97 -22.61
C LEU A 448 -3.07 2.17 -22.59
#